data_a1ad9d90dbdf6fe29ebcbd4c2b6530ca
#
_entry.id   a1ad9d90dbdf6fe29ebcbd4c2b6530ca
#
_cell.length_a   1.000
_cell.length_b   1.000
_cell.length_c   1.000
_cell.angle_alpha   90.00
_cell.angle_beta   90.00
_cell.angle_gamma   90.00
#
_symmetry.space_group_name_H-M   'P 1'
#
loop_
_entity.id
_entity.type
_entity.pdbx_description
1 polymer ?
#
loop_
_entity_poly.entity_id
_entity_poly.type
_entity_poly.pdbx_seq_one_letter_code
_entity_poly.pdbx_strand_id
1 'polypeptide(L)'
;MVFSVGETVVYPHHGAALIEAIETRLIKGEPKQYLVLRVAQGDLTVRVPAENAEIVGVREVVGEEGLGLVFDVLRAPHTEEPTNWSRRYKANLEKLASGNPLKVAEVVRDLWRRERERGLSAGEKRMLAKARDILVGEVALAEKSTKDEAEVLLDKVLTEA
;
A
#
# COMPACT_ATOMS: atom_id res chain seq x y z
N MET A 1 -7.40 15.66 9.01
CA MET A 1 -6.31 15.79 8.03
C MET A 1 -6.72 16.76 6.92
N VAL A 2 -5.85 17.68 6.57
CA VAL A 2 -6.10 18.64 5.49
C VAL A 2 -5.34 18.16 4.25
N PHE A 3 -6.06 18.05 3.13
CA PHE A 3 -5.48 17.63 1.85
C PHE A 3 -5.30 18.83 0.93
N SER A 4 -4.25 18.82 0.12
CA SER A 4 -3.95 19.89 -0.82
C SER A 4 -3.72 19.34 -2.22
N VAL A 5 -4.11 20.12 -3.23
CA VAL A 5 -3.83 19.78 -4.63
C VAL A 5 -2.32 19.68 -4.83
N GLY A 6 -1.89 18.65 -5.55
CA GLY A 6 -0.47 18.35 -5.77
C GLY A 6 0.14 17.41 -4.74
N GLU A 7 -0.56 17.14 -3.65
CA GLU A 7 -0.11 16.21 -2.63
C GLU A 7 -0.27 14.77 -3.09
N THR A 8 0.71 13.92 -2.75
CA THR A 8 0.62 12.49 -2.99
C THR A 8 0.18 11.80 -1.72
N VAL A 9 -0.81 10.93 -1.85
CA VAL A 9 -1.39 10.15 -0.75
C VAL A 9 -1.40 8.68 -1.11
N VAL A 10 -1.70 7.83 -0.13
CA VAL A 10 -1.89 6.40 -0.37
C VAL A 10 -3.39 6.11 -0.26
N TYR A 11 -3.95 5.51 -1.31
CA TYR A 11 -5.33 5.06 -1.35
C TYR A 11 -5.34 3.54 -1.19
N PRO A 12 -6.01 3.00 -0.16
CA PRO A 12 -6.05 1.56 0.07
C PRO A 12 -6.50 0.79 -1.17
N HIS A 13 -5.88 -0.36 -1.42
CA HIS A 13 -6.09 -1.21 -2.60
C HIS A 13 -5.54 -0.66 -3.92
N HIS A 14 -5.24 0.63 -4.01
CA HIS A 14 -4.77 1.25 -5.25
C HIS A 14 -3.34 1.79 -5.13
N GLY A 15 -2.83 1.95 -3.91
CA GLY A 15 -1.48 2.47 -3.68
C GLY A 15 -1.38 3.98 -3.80
N ALA A 16 -0.28 4.46 -4.33
CA ALA A 16 0.00 5.89 -4.44
C ALA A 16 -0.96 6.59 -5.40
N ALA A 17 -1.42 7.76 -5.00
CA ALA A 17 -2.30 8.59 -5.81
C ALA A 17 -1.96 10.07 -5.64
N LEU A 18 -2.07 10.83 -6.74
CA LEU A 18 -1.88 12.28 -6.73
C LEU A 18 -3.23 12.96 -6.59
N ILE A 19 -3.33 13.93 -5.69
CA ILE A 19 -4.51 14.79 -5.62
C ILE A 19 -4.41 15.81 -6.77
N GLU A 20 -5.14 15.56 -7.87
CA GLU A 20 -5.12 16.44 -9.03
C GLU A 20 -5.96 17.68 -8.84
N ALA A 21 -7.07 17.54 -8.10
CA ALA A 21 -8.02 18.64 -7.91
C ALA A 21 -8.85 18.37 -6.66
N ILE A 22 -9.42 19.45 -6.13
CA ILE A 22 -10.45 19.38 -5.11
C ILE A 22 -11.68 20.07 -5.71
N GLU A 23 -12.72 19.29 -5.98
CA GLU A 23 -13.95 19.78 -6.61
C GLU A 23 -15.04 20.01 -5.58
N THR A 24 -15.81 21.05 -5.77
CA THR A 24 -17.02 21.30 -4.96
C THR A 24 -18.23 20.94 -5.80
N ARG A 25 -19.09 20.08 -5.29
CA ARG A 25 -20.33 19.67 -5.94
C ARG A 25 -21.50 19.91 -5.02
N LEU A 26 -22.63 20.31 -5.61
CA LEU A 26 -23.87 20.45 -4.85
C LEU A 26 -24.57 19.10 -4.79
N ILE A 27 -24.75 18.60 -3.58
CA ILE A 27 -25.48 17.36 -3.32
C ILE A 27 -26.66 17.72 -2.43
N LYS A 28 -27.88 17.56 -2.95
CA LYS A 28 -29.10 17.93 -2.25
C LYS A 28 -29.10 19.41 -1.78
N GLY A 29 -28.53 20.29 -2.61
CA GLY A 29 -28.43 21.71 -2.29
C GLY A 29 -27.29 22.12 -1.36
N GLU A 30 -26.51 21.17 -0.86
CA GLU A 30 -25.36 21.44 0.02
C GLU A 30 -24.04 21.27 -0.72
N PRO A 31 -23.07 22.20 -0.52
CA PRO A 31 -21.76 22.04 -1.13
C PRO A 31 -20.99 20.92 -0.45
N LYS A 32 -20.46 20.00 -1.25
CA LYS A 32 -19.60 18.90 -0.80
C LYS A 32 -18.29 18.93 -1.58
N GLN A 33 -17.19 18.77 -0.88
CA GLN A 33 -15.87 18.69 -1.51
C GLN A 33 -15.50 17.25 -1.83
N TYR A 34 -14.92 17.08 -3.02
CA TYR A 34 -14.41 15.78 -3.48
C TYR A 34 -12.93 15.91 -3.82
N LEU A 35 -12.16 14.94 -3.35
CA LEU A 35 -10.77 14.79 -3.78
C LEU A 35 -10.75 14.01 -5.09
N VAL A 36 -10.11 14.57 -6.11
CA VAL A 36 -9.90 13.89 -7.39
C VAL A 36 -8.51 13.26 -7.35
N LEU A 37 -8.46 11.95 -7.26
CA LEU A 37 -7.22 11.19 -7.12
C LEU A 37 -6.85 10.51 -8.44
N ARG A 38 -5.63 10.76 -8.92
CA ARG A 38 -5.08 10.01 -10.02
C ARG A 38 -4.20 8.90 -9.46
N VAL A 39 -4.64 7.65 -9.62
CA VAL A 39 -3.89 6.49 -9.16
C VAL A 39 -2.71 6.24 -10.09
N ALA A 40 -1.51 6.09 -9.53
CA ALA A 40 -0.28 5.90 -10.30
C ALA A 40 -0.32 4.61 -11.14
N GLN A 41 -0.98 3.58 -10.64
CA GLN A 41 -1.14 2.33 -11.37
C GLN A 41 -2.44 2.33 -12.16
N GLY A 42 -2.34 2.18 -13.49
CA GLY A 42 -3.49 1.97 -14.35
C GLY A 42 -4.25 3.22 -14.79
N ASP A 43 -3.71 4.41 -14.59
CA ASP A 43 -4.32 5.68 -15.01
C ASP A 43 -5.77 5.85 -14.53
N LEU A 44 -6.10 5.31 -13.39
CA LEU A 44 -7.43 5.40 -12.82
C LEU A 44 -7.61 6.73 -12.09
N THR A 45 -8.70 7.42 -12.38
CA THR A 45 -9.12 8.61 -11.64
C THR A 45 -10.28 8.24 -10.72
N VAL A 46 -10.12 8.53 -9.43
CA VAL A 46 -11.12 8.22 -8.41
C VAL A 46 -11.53 9.52 -7.72
N ARG A 47 -12.83 9.69 -7.49
CA ARG A 47 -13.35 10.81 -6.71
C ARG A 47 -13.81 10.32 -5.35
N VAL A 48 -13.27 10.92 -4.31
CA VAL A 48 -13.57 10.55 -2.92
C VAL A 48 -14.10 11.77 -2.18
N PRO A 49 -15.27 11.67 -1.51
CA PRO A 49 -15.72 12.76 -0.66
C PRO A 49 -14.66 13.10 0.38
N ALA A 50 -14.28 14.37 0.50
CA ALA A 50 -13.22 14.78 1.41
C ALA A 50 -13.51 14.40 2.86
N GLU A 51 -14.77 14.47 3.26
CA GLU A 51 -15.19 14.08 4.61
C GLU A 51 -15.04 12.60 4.89
N ASN A 52 -15.02 11.76 3.85
CA ASN A 52 -14.88 10.31 3.97
C ASN A 52 -13.45 9.81 3.69
N ALA A 53 -12.54 10.69 3.30
CA ALA A 53 -11.20 10.30 2.90
C ALA A 53 -10.48 9.48 3.98
N GLU A 54 -10.52 9.92 5.22
CA GLU A 54 -9.91 9.17 6.32
C GLU A 54 -10.64 7.86 6.61
N ILE A 55 -11.96 7.84 6.47
CA ILE A 55 -12.78 6.64 6.71
C ILE A 55 -12.43 5.54 5.71
N VAL A 56 -12.23 5.90 4.44
CA VAL A 56 -11.84 4.93 3.40
C VAL A 56 -10.33 4.65 3.41
N GLY A 57 -9.59 5.27 4.32
CA GLY A 57 -8.18 4.96 4.54
C GLY A 57 -7.18 5.76 3.72
N VAL A 58 -7.59 6.85 3.06
CA VAL A 58 -6.64 7.74 2.38
C VAL A 58 -5.71 8.35 3.43
N ARG A 59 -4.42 8.22 3.24
CA ARG A 59 -3.41 8.69 4.19
C ARG A 59 -2.19 9.26 3.51
N GLU A 60 -1.39 9.96 4.28
CA GLU A 60 -0.11 10.46 3.80
C GLU A 60 0.86 9.31 3.55
N VAL A 61 1.81 9.53 2.63
CA VAL A 61 2.93 8.59 2.42
C VAL A 61 3.76 8.54 3.70
N VAL A 62 4.28 7.35 4.05
CA VAL A 62 5.13 7.20 5.24
C VAL A 62 6.34 8.14 5.17
N GLY A 63 6.69 8.73 6.31
CA GLY A 63 7.92 9.50 6.44
C GLY A 63 9.12 8.60 6.67
N GLU A 64 10.27 9.21 6.93
CA GLU A 64 11.54 8.50 7.16
C GLU A 64 11.42 7.49 8.32
N GLU A 65 10.80 7.89 9.43
CA GLU A 65 10.60 7.01 10.58
C GLU A 65 9.70 5.82 10.23
N GLY A 66 8.60 6.07 9.54
CA GLY A 66 7.69 5.02 9.10
C GLY A 66 8.35 4.06 8.13
N LEU A 67 9.20 4.56 7.25
CA LEU A 67 9.97 3.74 6.31
C LEU A 67 10.93 2.80 7.05
N GLY A 68 11.59 3.31 8.09
CA GLY A 68 12.45 2.49 8.95
C GLY A 68 11.68 1.34 9.60
N LEU A 69 10.47 1.60 10.07
CA LEU A 69 9.60 0.58 10.64
C LEU A 69 9.20 -0.48 9.61
N VAL A 70 8.93 -0.07 8.36
CA VAL A 70 8.63 -1.00 7.27
C VAL A 70 9.82 -1.94 7.05
N PHE A 71 11.02 -1.41 6.98
CA PHE A 71 12.22 -2.22 6.79
C PHE A 71 12.46 -3.17 7.97
N ASP A 72 12.19 -2.73 9.19
CA ASP A 72 12.29 -3.58 10.38
C ASP A 72 11.32 -4.77 10.30
N VAL A 73 10.09 -4.55 9.82
CA VAL A 73 9.12 -5.63 9.60
C VAL A 73 9.63 -6.62 8.56
N LEU A 74 10.19 -6.13 7.45
CA LEU A 74 10.73 -6.98 6.39
C LEU A 74 11.88 -7.85 6.87
N ARG A 75 12.67 -7.37 7.84
CA ARG A 75 13.80 -8.11 8.42
C ARG A 75 13.39 -8.99 9.59
N ALA A 76 12.23 -8.77 10.18
CA ALA A 76 11.78 -9.46 11.39
C ALA A 76 11.66 -10.97 11.16
N PRO A 77 11.90 -11.79 12.21
CA PRO A 77 11.71 -13.22 12.09
C PRO A 77 10.26 -13.57 11.81
N HIS A 78 10.07 -14.79 11.28
CA HIS A 78 8.75 -15.29 10.92
C HIS A 78 7.78 -15.26 12.11
N THR A 79 6.59 -14.71 11.89
CA THR A 79 5.49 -14.79 12.84
C THR A 79 4.64 -16.03 12.51
N GLU A 80 3.97 -16.58 13.52
CA GLU A 80 3.10 -17.72 13.29
C GLU A 80 2.00 -17.38 12.29
N GLU A 81 1.90 -18.21 11.25
CA GLU A 81 0.83 -18.13 10.26
C GLU A 81 -0.17 -19.25 10.48
N PRO A 82 -1.45 -19.04 10.14
CA PRO A 82 -2.39 -20.15 10.08
C PRO A 82 -1.85 -21.24 9.14
N THR A 83 -1.92 -22.50 9.56
CA THR A 83 -1.48 -23.64 8.74
C THR A 83 -2.42 -23.93 7.58
N ASN A 84 -3.69 -23.59 7.75
CA ASN A 84 -4.70 -23.76 6.72
C ASN A 84 -4.53 -22.69 5.64
N TRP A 85 -4.45 -23.13 4.37
CA TRP A 85 -4.26 -22.23 3.24
C TRP A 85 -5.35 -21.14 3.15
N SER A 86 -6.60 -21.52 3.31
CA SER A 86 -7.72 -20.57 3.21
C SER A 86 -7.66 -19.49 4.29
N ARG A 87 -7.33 -19.87 5.51
CA ARG A 87 -7.19 -18.90 6.62
C ARG A 87 -6.02 -17.98 6.40
N ARG A 88 -4.89 -18.51 5.93
CA ARG A 88 -3.69 -17.74 5.63
C ARG A 88 -3.97 -16.73 4.51
N TYR A 89 -4.61 -17.19 3.44
CA TYR A 89 -4.98 -16.35 2.31
C TYR A 89 -5.90 -15.20 2.75
N LYS A 90 -6.93 -15.53 3.52
CA LYS A 90 -7.88 -14.53 4.06
C LYS A 90 -7.18 -13.52 4.97
N ALA A 91 -6.31 -13.98 5.87
CA ALA A 91 -5.58 -13.09 6.77
C ALA A 91 -4.70 -12.11 5.99
N ASN A 92 -4.04 -12.58 4.93
CA ASN A 92 -3.21 -11.72 4.08
C ASN A 92 -4.06 -10.72 3.28
N LEU A 93 -5.24 -11.13 2.81
CA LEU A 93 -6.17 -10.20 2.15
C LEU A 93 -6.59 -9.07 3.09
N GLU A 94 -6.89 -9.39 4.34
CA GLU A 94 -7.26 -8.40 5.35
C GLU A 94 -6.11 -7.41 5.62
N LYS A 95 -4.87 -7.91 5.68
CA LYS A 95 -3.69 -7.06 5.84
C LYS A 95 -3.52 -6.09 4.66
N LEU A 96 -3.71 -6.58 3.43
CA LEU A 96 -3.66 -5.72 2.24
C LEU A 96 -4.77 -4.68 2.25
N ALA A 97 -5.97 -5.07 2.68
CA ALA A 97 -7.12 -4.18 2.73
C ALA A 97 -7.00 -3.10 3.81
N SER A 98 -6.16 -3.30 4.81
CA SER A 98 -6.00 -2.36 5.93
C SER A 98 -5.42 -1.00 5.50
N GLY A 99 -4.69 -0.96 4.39
CA GLY A 99 -3.97 0.25 3.97
C GLY A 99 -2.77 0.59 4.85
N ASN A 100 -2.46 -0.24 5.83
CA ASN A 100 -1.32 -0.03 6.73
C ASN A 100 -0.04 -0.58 6.09
N PRO A 101 0.99 0.25 5.85
CA PRO A 101 2.21 -0.21 5.20
C PRO A 101 2.95 -1.30 5.96
N LEU A 102 2.84 -1.32 7.29
CA LEU A 102 3.45 -2.38 8.10
C LEU A 102 2.77 -3.72 7.87
N LYS A 103 1.45 -3.72 7.69
CA LYS A 103 0.68 -4.93 7.37
C LYS A 103 0.99 -5.43 5.96
N VAL A 104 1.11 -4.52 5.01
CA VAL A 104 1.51 -4.86 3.63
C VAL A 104 2.92 -5.45 3.63
N ALA A 105 3.83 -4.88 4.41
CA ALA A 105 5.20 -5.40 4.56
C ALA A 105 5.21 -6.83 5.12
N GLU A 106 4.33 -7.14 6.08
CA GLU A 106 4.19 -8.50 6.60
C GLU A 106 3.80 -9.49 5.49
N VAL A 107 2.85 -9.11 4.64
CA VAL A 107 2.42 -9.95 3.51
C VAL A 107 3.57 -10.19 2.54
N VAL A 108 4.30 -9.14 2.16
CA VAL A 108 5.45 -9.25 1.26
C VAL A 108 6.51 -10.17 1.86
N ARG A 109 6.86 -9.96 3.13
CA ARG A 109 7.86 -10.77 3.83
C ARG A 109 7.48 -12.25 3.86
N ASP A 110 6.27 -12.53 4.32
CA ASP A 110 5.84 -13.92 4.56
C ASP A 110 5.68 -14.68 3.25
N LEU A 111 5.08 -14.07 2.23
CA LEU A 111 4.92 -14.72 0.93
C LEU A 111 6.26 -14.87 0.19
N TRP A 112 7.14 -13.87 0.28
CA TRP A 112 8.48 -13.96 -0.30
C TRP A 112 9.28 -15.10 0.28
N ARG A 113 9.28 -15.25 1.60
CA ARG A 113 9.98 -16.36 2.29
C ARG A 113 9.37 -17.71 1.94
N ARG A 114 8.04 -17.78 1.93
CA ARG A 114 7.33 -19.00 1.59
C ARG A 114 7.64 -19.46 0.16
N GLU A 115 7.68 -18.52 -0.79
CA GLU A 115 8.03 -18.86 -2.18
C GLU A 115 9.41 -19.49 -2.28
N ARG A 116 10.38 -19.01 -1.53
CA ARG A 116 11.73 -19.57 -1.52
C ARG A 116 11.81 -20.95 -0.86
N GLU A 117 10.98 -21.20 0.14
CA GLU A 117 11.01 -22.47 0.88
C GLU A 117 10.15 -23.55 0.24
N ARG A 118 8.98 -23.21 -0.24
CA ARG A 118 7.95 -24.19 -0.64
C ARG A 118 7.28 -23.88 -1.98
N GLY A 119 7.43 -22.68 -2.49
CA GLY A 119 6.66 -22.19 -3.61
C GLY A 119 5.28 -21.68 -3.20
N LEU A 120 4.63 -20.96 -4.09
CA LEU A 120 3.31 -20.35 -3.86
C LEU A 120 2.28 -20.89 -4.84
N SER A 121 1.01 -20.93 -4.42
CA SER A 121 -0.12 -21.13 -5.33
C SER A 121 -0.23 -19.95 -6.29
N ALA A 122 -0.96 -20.11 -7.41
CA ALA A 122 -1.18 -19.02 -8.36
C ALA A 122 -1.81 -17.80 -7.70
N GLY A 123 -2.78 -18.01 -6.80
CA GLY A 123 -3.42 -16.92 -6.07
C GLY A 123 -2.45 -16.17 -5.16
N GLU A 124 -1.59 -16.90 -4.47
CA GLU A 124 -0.58 -16.29 -3.59
C GLU A 124 0.49 -15.54 -4.39
N LYS A 125 0.87 -16.03 -5.56
CA LYS A 125 1.80 -15.32 -6.45
C LYS A 125 1.24 -13.97 -6.89
N ARG A 126 -0.04 -13.94 -7.26
CA ARG A 126 -0.73 -12.69 -7.63
C ARG A 126 -0.81 -11.74 -6.44
N MET A 127 -1.09 -12.27 -5.26
CA MET A 127 -1.16 -11.48 -4.03
C MET A 127 0.21 -10.87 -3.69
N LEU A 128 1.28 -11.64 -3.78
CA LEU A 128 2.63 -11.14 -3.55
C LEU A 128 2.99 -10.04 -4.54
N ALA A 129 2.68 -10.23 -5.82
CA ALA A 129 2.96 -9.21 -6.84
C ALA A 129 2.22 -7.91 -6.54
N LYS A 130 0.97 -7.99 -6.15
CA LYS A 130 0.17 -6.80 -5.78
C LYS A 130 0.71 -6.12 -4.51
N ALA A 131 1.00 -6.90 -3.48
CA ALA A 131 1.53 -6.36 -2.23
C ALA A 131 2.88 -5.69 -2.46
N ARG A 132 3.74 -6.32 -3.26
CA ARG A 132 5.05 -5.79 -3.62
C ARG A 132 4.93 -4.48 -4.38
N ASP A 133 4.03 -4.40 -5.37
CA ASP A 133 3.81 -3.17 -6.13
C ASP A 133 3.35 -2.01 -5.24
N ILE A 134 2.45 -2.28 -4.32
CA ILE A 134 1.96 -1.28 -3.36
C ILE A 134 3.13 -0.77 -2.50
N LEU A 135 3.91 -1.68 -1.94
CA LEU A 135 5.01 -1.35 -1.05
C LEU A 135 6.15 -0.62 -1.80
N VAL A 136 6.50 -1.09 -2.99
CA VAL A 136 7.52 -0.45 -3.83
C VAL A 136 7.11 0.98 -4.19
N GLY A 137 5.84 1.19 -4.53
CA GLY A 137 5.33 2.52 -4.83
C GLY A 137 5.48 3.48 -3.66
N GLU A 138 5.17 3.02 -2.46
CA GLU A 138 5.31 3.83 -1.25
C GLU A 138 6.77 4.10 -0.89
N VAL A 139 7.62 3.09 -0.98
CA VAL A 139 9.06 3.23 -0.73
C VAL A 139 9.68 4.24 -1.71
N ALA A 140 9.33 4.14 -3.00
CA ALA A 140 9.83 5.07 -4.01
C ALA A 140 9.48 6.53 -3.66
N LEU A 141 8.24 6.77 -3.24
CA LEU A 141 7.80 8.11 -2.84
C LEU A 141 8.51 8.58 -1.57
N ALA A 142 8.63 7.72 -0.57
CA ALA A 142 9.26 8.07 0.70
C ALA A 142 10.75 8.35 0.55
N GLU A 143 11.44 7.60 -0.31
CA GLU A 143 12.86 7.76 -0.60
C GLU A 143 13.13 8.79 -1.70
N LYS A 144 12.11 9.31 -2.35
CA LYS A 144 12.22 10.21 -3.50
C LYS A 144 13.09 9.59 -4.60
N SER A 145 12.88 8.31 -4.84
CA SER A 145 13.61 7.51 -5.82
C SER A 145 12.68 6.99 -6.92
N THR A 146 13.25 6.32 -7.89
CA THR A 146 12.46 5.65 -8.94
C THR A 146 11.89 4.34 -8.41
N LYS A 147 10.87 3.83 -9.11
CA LYS A 147 10.29 2.52 -8.79
C LYS A 147 11.35 1.41 -8.88
N ASP A 148 12.21 1.45 -9.90
CA ASP A 148 13.28 0.46 -10.08
C ASP A 148 14.28 0.48 -8.92
N GLU A 149 14.67 1.67 -8.46
CA GLU A 149 15.56 1.83 -7.30
C GLU A 149 14.89 1.29 -6.03
N ALA A 150 13.61 1.53 -5.85
CA ALA A 150 12.85 1.03 -4.71
C ALA A 150 12.75 -0.50 -4.72
N GLU A 151 12.59 -1.11 -5.90
CA GLU A 151 12.58 -2.57 -6.03
C GLU A 151 13.91 -3.19 -5.63
N VAL A 152 15.01 -2.59 -6.06
CA VAL A 152 16.35 -3.04 -5.68
C VAL A 152 16.54 -2.95 -4.16
N LEU A 153 16.13 -1.84 -3.57
CA LEU A 153 16.23 -1.63 -2.13
C LEU A 153 15.39 -2.66 -1.36
N LEU A 154 14.17 -2.92 -1.82
CA LEU A 154 13.29 -3.90 -1.20
C LEU A 154 13.90 -5.30 -1.21
N ASP A 155 14.43 -5.71 -2.36
CA ASP A 155 15.10 -7.01 -2.50
C ASP A 155 16.31 -7.13 -1.57
N LYS A 156 17.09 -6.06 -1.46
CA LYS A 156 18.24 -6.01 -0.56
C LYS A 156 17.81 -6.22 0.90
N VAL A 157 16.78 -5.49 1.33
CA VAL A 157 16.27 -5.59 2.71
C VAL A 157 15.74 -7.00 3.00
N LEU A 158 14.99 -7.60 2.06
CA LEU A 158 14.47 -8.95 2.21
C LEU A 158 15.58 -9.99 2.31
N THR A 159 16.67 -9.83 1.57
CA THR A 159 17.77 -10.78 1.58
C THR A 159 18.69 -10.62 2.80
N GLU A 160 18.65 -9.50 3.50
CA GLU A 160 19.41 -9.26 4.73
C GLU A 160 18.84 -10.01 5.95
N ALA A 161 17.62 -10.49 5.85
CA ALA A 161 16.92 -11.13 6.98
C ALA A 161 17.39 -12.57 7.22
#